data_f2ea61616d96abb846fda851e030d8f5
#
_entry.id   f2ea61616d96abb846fda851e030d8f5
#
_cell.length_a   1.000
_cell.length_b   1.000
_cell.length_c   1.000
_cell.angle_alpha   90.00
_cell.angle_beta   90.00
_cell.angle_gamma   90.00
#
_symmetry.space_group_name_H-M   'P 1'
#
loop_
_entity.id
_entity.type
_entity.pdbx_description
1 polymer ?
#
loop_
_entity_poly.entity_id
_entity_poly.type
_entity_poly.pdbx_seq_one_letter_code
_entity_poly.pdbx_strand_id
1 'polypeptide(L)'
;LPRMAGDFVPAIVPCLLVCSTLWGIWQAGGAASLFCLPKADWRTEQQQIAADMLTRMDGAQNGSIWLLSADDSMAVQSMWYYQYELYPAVTAVEAQSSEADVDLGYNIGEHDVTWLVLFGVTDDFTARYADLADDGLRSAQSTAPALYAVTNVDGRIYLTAK
;
A
#
# COMPACT_ATOMS: atom_id res chain seq x y z
N LEU A 1 56.67 35.18 -26.14
CA LEU A 1 55.26 34.98 -25.87
C LEU A 1 54.59 34.26 -27.03
N PRO A 2 53.87 33.26 -26.98
CA PRO A 2 53.04 32.58 -26.02
C PRO A 2 53.01 31.06 -26.23
N ARG A 3 53.72 30.30 -25.44
CA ARG A 3 53.66 28.83 -25.50
C ARG A 3 52.95 28.17 -24.31
N MET A 4 52.37 29.00 -23.42
CA MET A 4 51.73 28.48 -22.20
C MET A 4 50.24 28.11 -22.36
N ALA A 5 49.59 28.49 -23.44
CA ALA A 5 48.14 28.16 -23.61
C ALA A 5 47.87 26.73 -24.14
N GLY A 6 48.88 26.08 -24.75
CA GLY A 6 48.70 24.76 -25.34
C GLY A 6 48.73 23.61 -24.32
N ASP A 7 49.41 23.79 -23.18
CA ASP A 7 49.61 22.72 -22.19
C ASP A 7 48.48 22.64 -21.15
N PHE A 8 47.63 23.65 -21.05
CA PHE A 8 46.50 23.67 -20.12
C PHE A 8 45.25 22.95 -20.64
N VAL A 9 45.05 22.93 -21.95
CA VAL A 9 43.86 22.30 -22.57
C VAL A 9 43.76 20.82 -22.27
N PRO A 10 44.82 19.99 -22.37
CA PRO A 10 44.71 18.56 -22.09
C PRO A 10 44.43 18.23 -20.61
N ALA A 11 44.68 19.13 -19.68
CA ALA A 11 44.38 18.90 -18.26
C ALA A 11 42.97 19.39 -17.87
N ILE A 12 42.41 20.37 -18.55
CA ILE A 12 41.09 20.93 -18.26
C ILE A 12 39.98 19.91 -18.60
N VAL A 13 40.08 19.22 -19.72
CA VAL A 13 39.06 18.27 -20.18
C VAL A 13 38.89 17.11 -19.19
N PRO A 14 39.93 16.40 -18.71
CA PRO A 14 39.75 15.35 -17.72
C PRO A 14 39.25 15.89 -16.37
N CYS A 15 39.68 17.08 -15.94
CA CYS A 15 39.15 17.71 -14.74
C CYS A 15 37.64 17.98 -14.82
N LEU A 16 37.16 18.52 -15.95
CA LEU A 16 35.73 18.75 -16.16
C LEU A 16 34.92 17.44 -16.18
N LEU A 17 35.46 16.38 -16.80
CA LEU A 17 34.84 15.06 -16.82
C LEU A 17 34.75 14.47 -15.40
N VAL A 18 35.80 14.56 -14.61
CA VAL A 18 35.78 14.08 -13.21
C VAL A 18 34.81 14.88 -12.37
N CYS A 19 34.81 16.21 -12.48
CA CYS A 19 33.85 17.06 -11.77
C CYS A 19 32.39 16.76 -12.17
N SER A 20 32.12 16.55 -13.45
CA SER A 20 30.76 16.24 -13.93
C SER A 20 30.29 14.86 -13.47
N THR A 21 31.18 13.86 -13.45
CA THR A 21 30.84 12.53 -12.94
C THR A 21 30.62 12.52 -11.44
N LEU A 22 31.46 13.23 -10.66
CA LEU A 22 31.28 13.37 -9.22
C LEU A 22 29.98 14.13 -8.89
N TRP A 23 29.66 15.17 -9.65
CA TRP A 23 28.41 15.90 -9.53
C TRP A 23 27.21 14.97 -9.84
N GLY A 24 27.28 14.17 -10.91
CA GLY A 24 26.27 13.20 -11.26
C GLY A 24 26.05 12.13 -10.19
N ILE A 25 27.13 11.60 -9.61
CA ILE A 25 27.08 10.64 -8.49
C ILE A 25 26.47 11.30 -7.24
N TRP A 26 26.85 12.53 -6.93
CA TRP A 26 26.29 13.26 -5.79
C TRP A 26 24.79 13.53 -5.97
N GLN A 27 24.36 13.95 -7.16
CA GLN A 27 22.95 14.12 -7.48
C GLN A 27 22.17 12.80 -7.42
N ALA A 28 22.73 11.73 -7.98
CA ALA A 28 22.10 10.39 -7.94
C ALA A 28 22.02 9.85 -6.50
N GLY A 29 23.10 10.04 -5.70
CA GLY A 29 23.10 9.66 -4.28
C GLY A 29 22.11 10.46 -3.45
N GLY A 30 22.02 11.77 -3.70
CA GLY A 30 21.02 12.64 -3.07
C GLY A 30 19.59 12.28 -3.46
N ALA A 31 19.34 11.99 -4.73
CA ALA A 31 18.05 11.50 -5.18
C ALA A 31 17.70 10.14 -4.59
N ALA A 32 18.67 9.21 -4.53
CA ALA A 32 18.47 7.90 -3.91
C ALA A 32 18.14 8.02 -2.42
N SER A 33 18.83 8.93 -1.68
CA SER A 33 18.52 9.14 -0.26
C SER A 33 17.14 9.76 -0.01
N LEU A 34 16.68 10.63 -0.93
CA LEU A 34 15.35 11.25 -0.83
C LEU A 34 14.21 10.28 -1.16
N PHE A 35 14.47 9.29 -2.03
CA PHE A 35 13.42 8.37 -2.47
C PHE A 35 13.49 6.98 -1.83
N CYS A 36 14.65 6.56 -1.33
CA CYS A 36 14.82 5.19 -0.83
C CYS A 36 14.61 5.05 0.68
N LEU A 37 15.00 6.02 1.51
CA LEU A 37 14.89 5.88 2.97
C LEU A 37 13.44 5.88 3.47
N PRO A 38 12.57 6.83 3.08
CA PRO A 38 11.16 6.77 3.47
C PRO A 38 10.43 5.56 2.88
N LYS A 39 10.79 5.13 1.66
CA LYS A 39 10.18 3.96 1.02
C LYS A 39 10.63 2.64 1.61
N ALA A 40 11.86 2.55 2.14
CA ALA A 40 12.34 1.33 2.79
C ALA A 40 11.56 1.04 4.08
N ASP A 41 11.36 2.06 4.92
CA ASP A 41 10.62 1.92 6.17
C ASP A 41 9.14 1.60 5.90
N TRP A 42 8.50 2.36 5.00
CA TRP A 42 7.13 2.09 4.58
C TRP A 42 6.97 0.68 3.98
N ARG A 43 7.89 0.26 3.13
CA ARG A 43 7.85 -1.08 2.51
C ARG A 43 7.96 -2.19 3.55
N THR A 44 8.84 -2.04 4.53
CA THR A 44 9.01 -3.00 5.62
C THR A 44 7.75 -3.12 6.45
N GLU A 45 7.11 -2.01 6.79
CA GLU A 45 5.85 -1.98 7.51
C GLU A 45 4.74 -2.68 6.72
N GLN A 46 4.60 -2.35 5.43
CA GLN A 46 3.58 -2.98 4.57
C GLN A 46 3.83 -4.49 4.37
N GLN A 47 5.09 -4.93 4.33
CA GLN A 47 5.42 -6.36 4.30
C GLN A 47 5.00 -7.08 5.58
N GLN A 48 5.18 -6.46 6.73
CA GLN A 48 4.74 -7.02 8.00
C GLN A 48 3.21 -7.13 8.08
N ILE A 49 2.50 -6.09 7.62
CA ILE A 49 1.03 -6.09 7.54
C ILE A 49 0.55 -7.20 6.59
N ALA A 50 1.13 -7.33 5.40
CA ALA A 50 0.77 -8.38 4.45
C ALA A 50 1.02 -9.79 5.02
N ALA A 51 2.16 -10.01 5.69
CA ALA A 51 2.47 -11.28 6.32
C ALA A 51 1.50 -11.63 7.46
N ASP A 52 1.10 -10.64 8.26
CA ASP A 52 0.09 -10.82 9.29
C ASP A 52 -1.29 -11.15 8.70
N MET A 53 -1.70 -10.44 7.65
CA MET A 53 -2.95 -10.75 6.93
C MET A 53 -2.93 -12.19 6.37
N LEU A 54 -1.85 -12.62 5.70
CA LEU A 54 -1.72 -13.98 5.19
C LEU A 54 -1.84 -15.03 6.30
N THR A 55 -1.25 -14.76 7.46
CA THR A 55 -1.34 -15.66 8.62
C THR A 55 -2.79 -15.79 9.11
N ARG A 56 -3.52 -14.68 9.15
CA ARG A 56 -4.94 -14.66 9.57
C ARG A 56 -5.89 -15.25 8.53
N MET A 57 -5.53 -15.21 7.24
CA MET A 57 -6.28 -15.82 6.14
C MET A 57 -6.18 -17.35 6.10
N ASP A 58 -5.24 -17.94 6.83
CA ASP A 58 -5.11 -19.38 7.09
C ASP A 58 -5.35 -20.30 5.88
N GLY A 59 -4.45 -20.24 4.90
CA GLY A 59 -4.48 -21.10 3.72
C GLY A 59 -5.55 -20.76 2.67
N ALA A 60 -6.18 -19.60 2.76
CA ALA A 60 -7.08 -19.11 1.72
C ALA A 60 -6.38 -19.07 0.36
N GLN A 61 -7.12 -19.33 -0.71
CA GLN A 61 -6.65 -19.26 -2.09
C GLN A 61 -7.71 -18.62 -2.99
N ASN A 62 -7.22 -17.86 -3.98
CA ASN A 62 -8.08 -17.23 -4.99
C ASN A 62 -9.14 -16.28 -4.41
N GLY A 63 -8.87 -15.69 -3.27
CA GLY A 63 -9.77 -14.73 -2.64
C GLY A 63 -9.74 -13.37 -3.35
N SER A 64 -10.74 -12.56 -3.07
CA SER A 64 -10.77 -11.14 -3.43
C SER A 64 -10.83 -10.29 -2.17
N ILE A 65 -10.04 -9.22 -2.13
CA ILE A 65 -10.01 -8.26 -1.03
C ILE A 65 -10.65 -6.94 -1.46
N TRP A 66 -11.44 -6.38 -0.57
CA TRP A 66 -11.82 -4.99 -0.63
C TRP A 66 -11.17 -4.22 0.52
N LEU A 67 -10.33 -3.24 0.14
CA LEU A 67 -9.63 -2.38 1.07
C LEU A 67 -10.39 -1.07 1.24
N LEU A 68 -10.70 -0.70 2.47
CA LEU A 68 -11.26 0.60 2.82
C LEU A 68 -10.30 1.36 3.71
N SER A 69 -10.03 2.60 3.37
CA SER A 69 -9.13 3.47 4.12
C SER A 69 -9.76 4.84 4.32
N ALA A 70 -9.49 5.48 5.45
CA ALA A 70 -9.84 6.89 5.66
C ALA A 70 -8.99 7.83 4.79
N ASP A 71 -7.85 7.37 4.29
CA ASP A 71 -6.95 8.13 3.42
C ASP A 71 -6.96 7.54 2.00
N ASP A 72 -7.52 8.29 1.04
CA ASP A 72 -7.59 7.92 -0.37
C ASP A 72 -6.21 7.60 -0.97
N SER A 73 -5.18 8.34 -0.58
CA SER A 73 -3.83 8.12 -1.10
C SER A 73 -3.26 6.77 -0.66
N MET A 74 -3.55 6.36 0.57
CA MET A 74 -3.15 5.06 1.11
C MET A 74 -3.91 3.92 0.45
N ALA A 75 -5.21 4.05 0.23
CA ALA A 75 -6.01 3.03 -0.43
C ALA A 75 -5.47 2.72 -1.83
N VAL A 76 -5.22 3.73 -2.64
CA VAL A 76 -4.72 3.58 -4.01
C VAL A 76 -3.30 3.01 -4.06
N GLN A 77 -2.40 3.48 -3.19
CA GLN A 77 -1.02 2.99 -3.15
C GLN A 77 -0.93 1.55 -2.62
N SER A 78 -1.77 1.19 -1.67
CA SER A 78 -1.78 -0.13 -1.06
C SER A 78 -2.34 -1.21 -1.98
N MET A 79 -3.27 -0.89 -2.87
CA MET A 79 -3.94 -1.85 -3.75
C MET A 79 -2.95 -2.70 -4.56
N TRP A 80 -2.06 -2.07 -5.32
CA TRP A 80 -1.08 -2.76 -6.15
C TRP A 80 -0.09 -3.58 -5.33
N TYR A 81 0.28 -3.07 -4.17
CA TYR A 81 1.22 -3.71 -3.28
C TYR A 81 0.61 -5.00 -2.71
N TYR A 82 -0.59 -4.94 -2.16
CA TYR A 82 -1.25 -6.10 -1.59
C TYR A 82 -1.66 -7.14 -2.61
N GLN A 83 -2.01 -6.77 -3.82
CA GLN A 83 -2.25 -7.71 -4.91
C GLN A 83 -1.01 -8.59 -5.20
N TYR A 84 0.18 -8.03 -5.06
CA TYR A 84 1.43 -8.77 -5.25
C TYR A 84 1.81 -9.60 -4.01
N GLU A 85 1.79 -9.01 -2.83
CA GLU A 85 2.29 -9.65 -1.60
C GLU A 85 1.34 -10.73 -1.06
N LEU A 86 0.04 -10.64 -1.35
CA LEU A 86 -0.96 -11.60 -0.87
C LEU A 86 -1.23 -12.75 -1.85
N TYR A 87 -0.61 -12.74 -3.03
CA TYR A 87 -0.75 -13.84 -3.98
C TYR A 87 -0.10 -15.12 -3.42
N PRO A 88 -0.67 -16.35 -3.57
CA PRO A 88 -1.92 -16.68 -4.27
C PRO A 88 -3.18 -16.69 -3.38
N ALA A 89 -3.07 -16.29 -2.12
CA ALA A 89 -4.24 -16.25 -1.23
C ALA A 89 -5.30 -15.28 -1.75
N VAL A 90 -4.85 -14.18 -2.37
CA VAL A 90 -5.68 -13.15 -2.95
C VAL A 90 -5.28 -12.92 -4.40
N THR A 91 -6.25 -12.93 -5.29
CA THR A 91 -6.06 -12.72 -6.73
C THR A 91 -6.64 -11.41 -7.24
N ALA A 92 -7.54 -10.80 -6.50
CA ALA A 92 -8.14 -9.50 -6.81
C ALA A 92 -8.12 -8.59 -5.58
N VAL A 93 -7.71 -7.34 -5.78
CA VAL A 93 -7.70 -6.31 -4.74
C VAL A 93 -8.38 -5.07 -5.29
N GLU A 94 -9.42 -4.61 -4.62
CA GLU A 94 -10.06 -3.34 -4.85
C GLU A 94 -9.85 -2.43 -3.65
N ALA A 95 -9.72 -1.13 -3.87
CA ALA A 95 -9.50 -0.15 -2.81
C ALA A 95 -10.38 1.08 -3.01
N GLN A 96 -10.94 1.56 -1.91
CA GLN A 96 -11.81 2.72 -1.89
C GLN A 96 -11.61 3.53 -0.61
N SER A 97 -11.88 4.83 -0.68
CA SER A 97 -11.98 5.67 0.51
C SER A 97 -13.21 5.33 1.32
N SER A 98 -13.05 5.23 2.64
CA SER A 98 -14.17 5.05 3.57
C SER A 98 -14.96 6.35 3.79
N GLU A 99 -14.46 7.50 3.32
CA GLU A 99 -15.18 8.79 3.35
C GLU A 99 -16.18 8.91 2.20
N ALA A 100 -16.02 8.12 1.13
CA ALA A 100 -16.99 8.05 0.06
C ALA A 100 -18.33 7.48 0.58
N ASP A 101 -19.41 7.78 -0.11
CA ASP A 101 -20.72 7.17 0.18
C ASP A 101 -20.68 5.69 -0.29
N VAL A 102 -20.19 4.83 0.61
CA VAL A 102 -19.94 3.42 0.34
C VAL A 102 -21.13 2.61 0.84
N ASP A 103 -21.79 1.89 -0.03
CA ASP A 103 -22.72 0.83 0.38
C ASP A 103 -21.98 -0.49 0.49
N LEU A 104 -21.57 -0.86 1.71
CA LEU A 104 -20.84 -2.11 1.97
C LEU A 104 -21.60 -3.34 1.47
N GLY A 105 -22.91 -3.38 1.71
CA GLY A 105 -23.73 -4.51 1.33
C GLY A 105 -23.78 -4.73 -0.18
N TYR A 106 -24.03 -3.66 -0.91
CA TYR A 106 -24.10 -3.69 -2.36
C TYR A 106 -22.72 -4.05 -2.97
N ASN A 107 -21.68 -3.35 -2.59
CA ASN A 107 -20.35 -3.54 -3.18
C ASN A 107 -19.75 -4.92 -2.88
N ILE A 108 -19.93 -5.44 -1.67
CA ILE A 108 -19.48 -6.80 -1.34
C ILE A 108 -20.20 -7.85 -2.20
N GLY A 109 -21.50 -7.66 -2.44
CA GLY A 109 -22.30 -8.58 -3.26
C GLY A 109 -21.95 -8.54 -4.74
N GLU A 110 -21.70 -7.35 -5.30
CA GLU A 110 -21.40 -7.16 -6.73
C GLU A 110 -19.99 -7.65 -7.12
N HIS A 111 -19.01 -7.54 -6.20
CA HIS A 111 -17.60 -7.81 -6.48
C HIS A 111 -17.10 -9.17 -5.97
N ASP A 112 -17.98 -10.06 -5.50
CA ASP A 112 -17.62 -11.37 -4.94
C ASP A 112 -16.49 -11.26 -3.89
N VAL A 113 -16.58 -10.27 -3.01
CA VAL A 113 -15.56 -9.97 -2.00
C VAL A 113 -15.52 -11.10 -0.98
N THR A 114 -14.35 -11.68 -0.76
CA THR A 114 -14.12 -12.72 0.25
C THR A 114 -13.48 -12.19 1.53
N TRP A 115 -12.81 -11.05 1.43
CA TRP A 115 -12.11 -10.41 2.54
C TRP A 115 -12.34 -8.91 2.54
N LEU A 116 -12.73 -8.36 3.68
CA LEU A 116 -12.81 -6.93 3.92
C LEU A 116 -11.65 -6.50 4.81
N VAL A 117 -10.92 -5.48 4.40
CA VAL A 117 -9.79 -4.92 5.16
C VAL A 117 -10.05 -3.44 5.43
N LEU A 118 -10.01 -3.04 6.69
CA LEU A 118 -10.27 -1.67 7.11
C LEU A 118 -8.99 -1.03 7.67
N PHE A 119 -8.58 0.09 7.06
CA PHE A 119 -7.42 0.88 7.46
C PHE A 119 -7.86 2.23 8.00
N GLY A 120 -7.76 2.45 9.31
CA GLY A 120 -7.99 3.76 9.93
C GLY A 120 -9.38 4.35 9.66
N VAL A 121 -10.41 3.52 9.53
CA VAL A 121 -11.80 3.98 9.30
C VAL A 121 -12.33 4.72 10.53
N THR A 122 -13.26 5.63 10.30
CA THR A 122 -13.86 6.45 11.35
C THR A 122 -14.84 5.67 12.22
N ASP A 123 -15.08 6.17 13.44
CA ASP A 123 -16.08 5.58 14.35
C ASP A 123 -17.49 5.66 13.78
N ASP A 124 -17.80 6.72 13.01
CA ASP A 124 -19.09 6.87 12.31
C ASP A 124 -19.27 5.77 11.26
N PHE A 125 -18.21 5.41 10.54
CA PHE A 125 -18.23 4.33 9.58
C PHE A 125 -18.49 2.99 10.27
N THR A 126 -17.76 2.68 11.33
CA THR A 126 -17.92 1.42 12.08
C THR A 126 -19.30 1.32 12.72
N ALA A 127 -19.85 2.43 13.24
CA ALA A 127 -21.20 2.46 13.81
C ALA A 127 -22.29 2.24 12.74
N ARG A 128 -22.13 2.80 11.53
CA ARG A 128 -23.08 2.65 10.43
C ARG A 128 -23.26 1.19 10.00
N TYR A 129 -22.20 0.41 10.05
CA TYR A 129 -22.17 -0.98 9.57
C TYR A 129 -22.00 -2.01 10.70
N ALA A 130 -22.23 -1.61 11.93
CA ALA A 130 -22.07 -2.49 13.10
C ALA A 130 -22.88 -3.79 13.00
N ASP A 131 -24.05 -3.74 12.39
CA ASP A 131 -24.94 -4.90 12.24
C ASP A 131 -24.43 -5.98 11.28
N LEU A 132 -23.41 -5.68 10.49
CA LEU A 132 -22.81 -6.65 9.55
C LEU A 132 -21.82 -7.61 10.20
N ALA A 133 -21.38 -7.34 11.43
CA ALA A 133 -20.43 -8.17 12.16
C ALA A 133 -20.97 -8.52 13.54
N ASP A 134 -20.88 -9.80 13.96
CA ASP A 134 -21.38 -10.27 15.25
C ASP A 134 -20.78 -9.50 16.43
N ASP A 135 -19.50 -9.14 16.34
CA ASP A 135 -18.76 -8.38 17.38
C ASP A 135 -18.69 -6.86 17.07
N GLY A 136 -19.45 -6.39 16.07
CA GLY A 136 -19.33 -5.04 15.52
C GLY A 136 -18.05 -4.82 14.69
N LEU A 137 -18.03 -3.75 13.88
CA LEU A 137 -16.83 -3.37 13.16
C LEU A 137 -15.88 -2.63 14.11
N ARG A 138 -14.60 -2.94 14.00
CA ARG A 138 -13.56 -2.30 14.81
C ARG A 138 -12.92 -1.17 14.01
N SER A 139 -12.77 -0.02 14.64
CA SER A 139 -11.89 1.02 14.15
C SER A 139 -10.45 0.50 14.17
N ALA A 140 -9.80 0.43 13.02
CA ALA A 140 -8.44 -0.07 12.90
C ALA A 140 -7.48 1.10 12.73
N GLN A 141 -6.33 1.01 13.38
CA GLN A 141 -5.22 1.93 13.12
C GLN A 141 -4.60 1.63 11.76
N SER A 142 -4.04 2.63 11.10
CA SER A 142 -3.39 2.48 9.78
C SER A 142 -2.26 1.43 9.77
N THR A 143 -1.64 1.17 10.92
CA THR A 143 -0.54 0.21 11.10
C THR A 143 -1.00 -1.20 11.46
N ALA A 144 -2.28 -1.39 11.79
CA ALA A 144 -2.86 -2.68 12.15
C ALA A 144 -4.29 -2.76 11.61
N PRO A 145 -4.46 -3.10 10.33
CA PRO A 145 -5.78 -3.14 9.71
C PRO A 145 -6.66 -4.23 10.33
N ALA A 146 -7.95 -3.95 10.44
CA ALA A 146 -8.92 -4.96 10.77
C ALA A 146 -9.21 -5.81 9.53
N LEU A 147 -9.14 -7.14 9.70
CA LEU A 147 -9.42 -8.13 8.65
C LEU A 147 -10.69 -8.89 9.01
N TYR A 148 -11.59 -8.96 8.06
CA TYR A 148 -12.83 -9.72 8.18
C TYR A 148 -12.96 -10.71 7.03
N ALA A 149 -13.32 -11.96 7.35
CA ALA A 149 -13.80 -12.89 6.36
C ALA A 149 -15.26 -12.53 6.02
N VAL A 150 -15.58 -12.51 4.74
CA VAL A 150 -16.90 -12.20 4.22
C VAL A 150 -17.63 -13.49 3.90
N THR A 151 -18.83 -13.66 4.41
CA THR A 151 -19.71 -14.77 4.08
C THR A 151 -21.05 -14.22 3.61
N ASN A 152 -21.52 -14.67 2.46
CA ASN A 152 -22.84 -14.34 1.94
C ASN A 152 -23.76 -15.55 2.08
N VAL A 153 -24.81 -15.41 2.87
CA VAL A 153 -25.84 -16.46 3.06
C VAL A 153 -27.19 -15.89 2.67
N ASP A 154 -27.78 -16.42 1.62
CA ASP A 154 -29.08 -16.00 1.10
C ASP A 154 -29.20 -14.48 0.85
N GLY A 155 -28.15 -13.88 0.34
CA GLY A 155 -28.09 -12.44 0.05
C GLY A 155 -27.82 -11.56 1.30
N ARG A 156 -27.57 -12.16 2.46
CA ARG A 156 -27.15 -11.44 3.67
C ARG A 156 -25.66 -11.61 3.85
N ILE A 157 -24.99 -10.49 4.11
CA ILE A 157 -23.56 -10.42 4.33
C ILE A 157 -23.28 -10.50 5.83
N TYR A 158 -22.33 -11.38 6.17
CA TYR A 158 -21.81 -11.54 7.52
C TYR A 158 -20.29 -11.33 7.49
N LEU A 159 -19.79 -10.56 8.44
CA LEU A 159 -18.38 -10.26 8.60
C LEU A 159 -17.86 -10.93 9.87
N THR A 160 -16.89 -11.83 9.71
CA THR A 160 -16.25 -12.51 10.83
C THR A 160 -14.83 -11.98 11.01
N ALA A 161 -14.52 -11.39 12.17
CA ALA A 161 -13.19 -10.89 12.49
C ALA A 161 -12.14 -12.03 12.51
N LYS A 162 -10.95 -11.74 11.97
CA LYS A 162 -9.81 -12.66 11.89
C LYS A 162 -8.59 -12.11 12.62
#